data_07dc207b16afb954002f21998df5c956
#
_entry.id   07dc207b16afb954002f21998df5c956
#
_cell.length_a   1.000
_cell.length_b   1.000
_cell.length_c   1.000
_cell.angle_alpha   90.00
_cell.angle_beta   90.00
_cell.angle_gamma   90.00
#
_symmetry.space_group_name_H-M   'P 1'
#
loop_
_entity.id
_entity.type
_entity.pdbx_description
1 polymer ?
#
loop_
_entity_poly.entity_id
_entity_poly.type
_entity_poly.pdbx_seq_one_letter_code
_entity_poly.pdbx_strand_id
1 'polypeptide(L)'
;MNIGFLFHKTPLENPSSIDQLRLQALSGGLTRLGAKVTIVAPVSRPFSLGKEISVLPFQTLSENPGFDLLKVCYHFSMEQLRDYQGLLVCRFVRVVDERLPERDESQRDRLLAAQIVAARQASGMIFNNHENAMRWRSMYGHAQKIAIIPTGCRLEIPMSGPNPYDHKLPVMLFLGSLASSRMIYLINETAELLQGKIAIHTIGQNKSRLYGDRFLPLSPLITDHGEKPEEIIWDYIRYARIGLALAAGPDIFDNDLSKIMTYLRGGLPILCEERIPNAKQALQLGLARTFSFGDARDLARNALMMESLTGMKIDSGLFQRFCNQNSWHRRSELLYRFFKRLISLQEKGS
;
A
#
# COMPACT_ATOMS: atom_id res chain seq x y z
N MET A 1 18.76 -15.76 11.80
CA MET A 1 17.49 -16.02 11.11
C MET A 1 17.69 -15.69 9.64
N ASN A 2 17.51 -16.71 8.77
CA ASN A 2 17.66 -16.62 7.31
C ASN A 2 16.27 -16.55 6.67
N ILE A 3 15.91 -15.41 6.08
CA ILE A 3 14.55 -15.15 5.60
C ILE A 3 14.55 -14.99 4.09
N GLY A 4 13.72 -15.78 3.40
CA GLY A 4 13.39 -15.58 2.00
C GLY A 4 12.19 -14.63 1.83
N PHE A 5 12.26 -13.71 0.88
CA PHE A 5 11.13 -12.92 0.39
C PHE A 5 10.81 -13.33 -1.04
N LEU A 6 9.67 -13.96 -1.26
CA LEU A 6 9.20 -14.26 -2.61
C LEU A 6 8.44 -13.06 -3.19
N PHE A 7 8.98 -12.48 -4.24
CA PHE A 7 8.46 -11.27 -4.86
C PHE A 7 8.17 -11.47 -6.35
N HIS A 8 7.05 -10.97 -6.82
CA HIS A 8 6.51 -11.23 -8.17
C HIS A 8 7.03 -10.29 -9.27
N LYS A 9 7.92 -9.36 -8.93
CA LYS A 9 8.53 -8.40 -9.87
C LYS A 9 10.03 -8.35 -9.64
N THR A 10 10.77 -7.84 -10.62
CA THR A 10 12.18 -7.52 -10.42
C THR A 10 12.31 -6.40 -9.38
N PRO A 11 13.06 -6.61 -8.27
CA PRO A 11 13.32 -5.56 -7.30
C PRO A 11 14.12 -4.40 -7.90
N LEU A 12 13.78 -3.17 -7.52
CA LEU A 12 14.43 -1.95 -8.00
C LEU A 12 15.15 -1.24 -6.85
N GLU A 13 16.30 -0.64 -7.11
CA GLU A 13 16.99 0.22 -6.15
C GLU A 13 16.17 1.48 -5.84
N ASN A 14 15.57 2.09 -6.87
CA ASN A 14 14.72 3.26 -6.76
C ASN A 14 13.25 2.86 -6.98
N PRO A 15 12.53 2.52 -5.91
CA PRO A 15 11.18 2.02 -6.01
C PRO A 15 10.18 3.10 -6.43
N SER A 16 9.37 2.81 -7.43
CA SER A 16 8.29 3.68 -7.92
C SER A 16 6.88 3.22 -7.49
N SER A 17 6.78 2.06 -6.86
CA SER A 17 5.49 1.52 -6.43
C SER A 17 5.50 1.12 -4.95
N ILE A 18 4.32 1.12 -4.32
CA ILE A 18 4.18 0.76 -2.91
C ILE A 18 4.67 -0.67 -2.60
N ASP A 19 4.57 -1.60 -3.56
CA ASP A 19 5.04 -2.97 -3.36
C ASP A 19 6.57 -3.03 -3.30
N GLN A 20 7.24 -2.27 -4.16
CA GLN A 20 8.70 -2.11 -4.17
C GLN A 20 9.17 -1.40 -2.90
N LEU A 21 8.53 -0.30 -2.52
CA LEU A 21 8.82 0.45 -1.30
C LEU A 21 8.70 -0.43 -0.05
N ARG A 22 7.61 -1.19 0.04
CA ARG A 22 7.38 -2.12 1.14
C ARG A 22 8.42 -3.24 1.18
N LEU A 23 8.75 -3.82 0.02
CA LEU A 23 9.79 -4.84 -0.08
C LEU A 23 11.10 -4.30 0.48
N GLN A 24 11.57 -3.17 -0.04
CA GLN A 24 12.83 -2.56 0.34
C GLN A 24 12.85 -2.14 1.82
N ALA A 25 11.78 -1.51 2.29
CA ALA A 25 11.69 -1.04 3.68
C ALA A 25 11.70 -2.20 4.69
N LEU A 26 10.93 -3.27 4.41
CA LEU A 26 10.85 -4.42 5.31
C LEU A 26 12.09 -5.30 5.24
N SER A 27 12.62 -5.57 4.05
CA SER A 27 13.87 -6.36 3.91
C SER A 27 15.04 -5.65 4.59
N GLY A 28 15.28 -4.37 4.29
CA GLY A 28 16.32 -3.58 4.93
C GLY A 28 16.10 -3.39 6.43
N GLY A 29 14.83 -3.28 6.88
CA GLY A 29 14.49 -3.22 8.29
C GLY A 29 14.83 -4.52 9.04
N LEU A 30 14.54 -5.67 8.45
CA LEU A 30 14.89 -6.98 9.02
C LEU A 30 16.41 -7.21 9.04
N THR A 31 17.14 -6.76 8.03
CA THR A 31 18.61 -6.84 7.99
C THR A 31 19.22 -6.03 9.15
N ARG A 32 18.74 -4.81 9.38
CA ARG A 32 19.16 -4.00 10.54
C ARG A 32 18.85 -4.64 11.90
N LEU A 33 17.84 -5.52 11.96
CA LEU A 33 17.51 -6.32 13.15
C LEU A 33 18.31 -7.64 13.24
N GLY A 34 19.31 -7.82 12.38
CA GLY A 34 20.22 -8.97 12.40
C GLY A 34 19.70 -10.21 11.65
N ALA A 35 18.69 -10.08 10.79
CA ALA A 35 18.29 -11.17 9.91
C ALA A 35 19.11 -11.15 8.62
N LYS A 36 19.48 -12.32 8.09
CA LYS A 36 19.94 -12.47 6.72
C LYS A 36 18.70 -12.50 5.82
N VAL A 37 18.60 -11.59 4.86
CA VAL A 37 17.45 -11.50 3.96
C VAL A 37 17.88 -11.77 2.53
N THR A 38 17.14 -12.65 1.86
CA THR A 38 17.30 -12.95 0.44
C THR A 38 15.96 -12.74 -0.26
N ILE A 39 15.94 -12.00 -1.37
CA ILE A 39 14.77 -11.84 -2.21
C ILE A 39 14.82 -12.84 -3.35
N VAL A 40 13.76 -13.61 -3.53
CA VAL A 40 13.59 -14.52 -4.68
C VAL A 40 12.57 -13.89 -5.63
N ALA A 41 12.98 -13.66 -6.88
CA ALA A 41 12.22 -12.83 -7.81
C ALA A 41 12.39 -13.31 -9.28
N PRO A 42 11.58 -12.83 -10.25
CA PRO A 42 11.70 -13.17 -11.66
C PRO A 42 12.89 -12.46 -12.32
N VAL A 43 14.08 -12.88 -11.95
CA VAL A 43 15.34 -12.37 -12.47
C VAL A 43 16.10 -13.50 -13.19
N SER A 44 16.89 -13.17 -14.21
CA SER A 44 17.65 -14.16 -14.99
C SER A 44 18.96 -14.58 -14.34
N ARG A 45 19.52 -13.72 -13.49
CA ARG A 45 20.79 -13.94 -12.78
C ARG A 45 20.77 -13.28 -11.40
N PRO A 46 21.52 -13.82 -10.43
CA PRO A 46 21.68 -13.20 -9.11
C PRO A 46 22.29 -11.79 -9.18
N PHE A 47 21.86 -10.93 -8.26
CA PHE A 47 22.47 -9.63 -8.01
C PHE A 47 22.23 -9.21 -6.56
N SER A 48 22.81 -8.08 -6.14
CA SER A 48 22.60 -7.51 -4.80
C SER A 48 21.80 -6.22 -4.88
N LEU A 49 20.82 -6.08 -3.99
CA LEU A 49 20.08 -4.84 -3.76
C LEU A 49 20.75 -4.10 -2.58
N GLY A 50 21.46 -3.02 -2.88
CA GLY A 50 22.38 -2.43 -1.92
C GLY A 50 23.52 -3.38 -1.56
N LYS A 51 24.05 -3.26 -0.32
CA LYS A 51 25.20 -4.06 0.14
C LYS A 51 24.83 -5.39 0.82
N GLU A 52 23.59 -5.55 1.26
CA GLU A 52 23.23 -6.56 2.26
C GLU A 52 22.11 -7.53 1.84
N ILE A 53 21.42 -7.26 0.73
CA ILE A 53 20.27 -8.05 0.31
C ILE A 53 20.58 -8.73 -1.01
N SER A 54 20.66 -10.05 -0.99
CA SER A 54 20.82 -10.87 -2.21
C SER A 54 19.49 -11.03 -2.93
N VAL A 55 19.49 -10.93 -4.26
CA VAL A 55 18.35 -11.23 -5.12
C VAL A 55 18.69 -12.45 -5.96
N LEU A 56 17.86 -13.47 -5.89
CA LEU A 56 18.03 -14.75 -6.56
C LEU A 56 16.86 -15.05 -7.52
N PRO A 57 17.10 -15.81 -8.60
CA PRO A 57 16.05 -16.30 -9.49
C PRO A 57 15.05 -17.23 -8.80
N PHE A 58 13.83 -17.36 -9.35
CA PHE A 58 12.81 -18.26 -8.83
C PHE A 58 13.26 -19.73 -8.78
N GLN A 59 14.08 -20.17 -9.72
CA GLN A 59 14.62 -21.54 -9.77
C GLN A 59 15.36 -21.93 -8.49
N THR A 60 15.93 -20.99 -7.78
CA THR A 60 16.63 -21.23 -6.51
C THR A 60 15.73 -21.83 -5.43
N LEU A 61 14.40 -21.68 -5.52
CA LEU A 61 13.48 -22.28 -4.57
C LEU A 61 13.48 -23.82 -4.62
N SER A 62 13.66 -24.41 -5.81
CA SER A 62 13.73 -25.88 -5.97
C SER A 62 15.05 -26.47 -5.46
N GLU A 63 16.08 -25.65 -5.30
CA GLU A 63 17.40 -26.03 -4.77
C GLU A 63 17.43 -26.03 -3.23
N ASN A 64 16.32 -25.80 -2.57
CA ASN A 64 16.18 -25.68 -1.12
C ASN A 64 17.22 -24.72 -0.49
N PRO A 65 17.05 -23.41 -0.64
CA PRO A 65 18.05 -22.39 -0.26
C PRO A 65 18.29 -22.23 1.25
N GLY A 66 17.75 -23.13 2.06
CA GLY A 66 17.98 -23.16 3.52
C GLY A 66 17.40 -21.96 4.25
N PHE A 67 16.24 -21.47 3.83
CA PHE A 67 15.54 -20.43 4.58
C PHE A 67 14.91 -21.00 5.84
N ASP A 68 15.08 -20.32 6.98
CA ASP A 68 14.32 -20.59 8.19
C ASP A 68 12.83 -20.31 7.98
N LEU A 69 12.52 -19.35 7.09
CA LEU A 69 11.17 -18.94 6.74
C LEU A 69 11.14 -18.26 5.37
N LEU A 70 10.13 -18.60 4.56
CA LEU A 70 9.83 -17.92 3.30
C LEU A 70 8.57 -17.07 3.43
N LYS A 71 8.71 -15.77 3.16
CA LYS A 71 7.59 -14.83 3.12
C LYS A 71 7.15 -14.55 1.70
N VAL A 72 5.91 -14.89 1.36
CA VAL A 72 5.27 -14.49 0.10
C VAL A 72 4.81 -13.05 0.21
N CYS A 73 5.32 -12.19 -0.68
CA CYS A 73 5.00 -10.76 -0.67
C CYS A 73 3.67 -10.44 -1.31
N TYR A 74 3.22 -11.27 -2.25
CA TYR A 74 2.00 -11.08 -3.02
C TYR A 74 1.46 -12.40 -3.56
N HIS A 75 0.13 -12.54 -3.68
CA HIS A 75 -0.51 -13.77 -4.16
C HIS A 75 -0.05 -14.24 -5.54
N PHE A 76 0.40 -13.33 -6.41
CA PHE A 76 0.91 -13.68 -7.75
C PHE A 76 2.12 -14.62 -7.75
N SER A 77 2.82 -14.75 -6.63
CA SER A 77 3.96 -15.64 -6.51
C SER A 77 3.60 -17.03 -5.97
N MET A 78 2.34 -17.32 -5.69
CA MET A 78 1.92 -18.59 -5.08
C MET A 78 2.18 -19.81 -5.99
N GLU A 79 2.17 -19.62 -7.30
CA GLU A 79 2.45 -20.68 -8.27
C GLU A 79 3.88 -21.26 -8.14
N GLN A 80 4.82 -20.45 -7.60
CA GLN A 80 6.20 -20.84 -7.37
C GLN A 80 6.40 -21.74 -6.14
N LEU A 81 5.33 -22.01 -5.38
CA LEU A 81 5.40 -22.69 -4.07
C LEU A 81 4.96 -24.14 -4.10
N ARG A 82 4.63 -24.72 -5.26
CA ARG A 82 4.03 -26.07 -5.36
C ARG A 82 4.80 -27.12 -4.59
N ASP A 83 6.13 -27.05 -4.63
CA ASP A 83 7.03 -28.05 -4.04
C ASP A 83 7.80 -27.53 -2.80
N TYR A 84 7.47 -26.35 -2.32
CA TYR A 84 8.14 -25.75 -1.17
C TYR A 84 7.64 -26.37 0.14
N GLN A 85 8.56 -26.97 0.91
CA GLN A 85 8.26 -27.68 2.16
C GLN A 85 8.67 -26.91 3.43
N GLY A 86 9.25 -25.73 3.29
CA GLY A 86 9.70 -24.91 4.42
C GLY A 86 8.58 -24.13 5.12
N LEU A 87 8.93 -23.46 6.21
CA LEU A 87 8.01 -22.58 6.94
C LEU A 87 7.56 -21.41 6.05
N LEU A 88 6.26 -21.30 5.82
CA LEU A 88 5.67 -20.35 4.88
C LEU A 88 4.81 -19.31 5.58
N VAL A 89 5.03 -18.04 5.25
CA VAL A 89 4.19 -16.91 5.66
C VAL A 89 3.66 -16.19 4.43
N CYS A 90 2.35 -16.13 4.29
CA CYS A 90 1.70 -15.48 3.17
C CYS A 90 1.13 -14.11 3.57
N ARG A 91 1.24 -13.13 2.68
CA ARG A 91 0.61 -11.83 2.82
C ARG A 91 -0.43 -11.63 1.73
N PHE A 92 -1.63 -11.34 2.17
CA PHE A 92 -2.70 -10.88 1.29
C PHE A 92 -3.02 -9.41 1.59
N VAL A 93 -3.06 -8.60 0.55
CA VAL A 93 -3.50 -7.20 0.65
C VAL A 93 -4.99 -7.15 0.93
N ARG A 94 -5.70 -8.14 0.42
CA ARG A 94 -7.13 -8.27 0.40
C ARG A 94 -7.52 -9.75 0.45
N VAL A 95 -8.56 -10.06 1.18
CA VAL A 95 -9.21 -11.38 1.20
C VAL A 95 -10.48 -11.30 0.38
N VAL A 96 -10.59 -12.11 -0.66
CA VAL A 96 -11.78 -12.17 -1.51
C VAL A 96 -12.69 -13.31 -1.09
N ASP A 97 -14.00 -13.09 -1.27
CA ASP A 97 -15.07 -14.05 -1.08
C ASP A 97 -15.76 -14.25 -2.44
N GLU A 98 -16.25 -15.44 -2.74
CA GLU A 98 -16.96 -15.74 -3.98
C GLU A 98 -18.17 -14.85 -4.22
N ARG A 99 -18.78 -14.32 -3.15
CA ARG A 99 -19.94 -13.45 -3.20
C ARG A 99 -19.60 -11.99 -3.48
N LEU A 100 -18.33 -11.61 -3.37
CA LEU A 100 -17.93 -10.23 -3.66
C LEU A 100 -17.80 -10.05 -5.17
N PRO A 101 -18.51 -9.09 -5.74
CA PRO A 101 -18.37 -8.76 -7.14
C PRO A 101 -16.97 -8.23 -7.39
N GLU A 102 -16.15 -9.02 -8.05
CA GLU A 102 -14.88 -8.55 -8.60
C GLU A 102 -15.09 -8.03 -9.99
N ARG A 103 -14.34 -7.01 -10.37
CA ARG A 103 -14.38 -6.41 -11.70
C ARG A 103 -13.93 -7.35 -12.80
N ASP A 104 -13.05 -8.28 -12.43
CA ASP A 104 -12.46 -9.27 -13.31
C ASP A 104 -12.54 -10.63 -12.60
N GLU A 105 -13.42 -11.48 -13.11
CA GLU A 105 -13.62 -12.84 -12.60
C GLU A 105 -12.32 -13.64 -12.61
N SER A 106 -11.47 -13.45 -13.62
CA SER A 106 -10.19 -14.14 -13.71
C SER A 106 -9.23 -13.72 -12.57
N GLN A 107 -9.27 -12.47 -12.14
CA GLN A 107 -8.50 -12.02 -10.97
C GLN A 107 -9.06 -12.55 -9.67
N ARG A 108 -10.38 -12.60 -9.52
CA ARG A 108 -11.04 -13.21 -8.36
C ARG A 108 -10.64 -14.68 -8.23
N ASP A 109 -10.76 -15.43 -9.30
CA ASP A 109 -10.46 -16.87 -9.29
C ASP A 109 -8.99 -17.15 -8.97
N ARG A 110 -8.07 -16.35 -9.50
CA ARG A 110 -6.65 -16.43 -9.13
C ARG A 110 -6.41 -16.10 -7.65
N LEU A 111 -7.09 -15.10 -7.11
CA LEU A 111 -7.00 -14.75 -5.70
C LEU A 111 -7.56 -15.85 -4.81
N LEU A 112 -8.71 -16.43 -5.15
CA LEU A 112 -9.30 -17.56 -4.44
C LEU A 112 -8.39 -18.78 -4.48
N ALA A 113 -7.86 -19.14 -5.65
CA ALA A 113 -6.90 -20.24 -5.77
C ALA A 113 -5.66 -20.02 -4.88
N ALA A 114 -5.08 -18.81 -4.90
CA ALA A 114 -3.96 -18.46 -4.04
C ALA A 114 -4.31 -18.50 -2.55
N GLN A 115 -5.52 -18.08 -2.16
CA GLN A 115 -6.00 -18.17 -0.78
C GLN A 115 -6.15 -19.63 -0.32
N ILE A 116 -6.68 -20.52 -1.17
CA ILE A 116 -6.80 -21.95 -0.87
C ILE A 116 -5.43 -22.58 -0.65
N VAL A 117 -4.45 -22.28 -1.51
CA VAL A 117 -3.07 -22.77 -1.34
C VAL A 117 -2.48 -22.26 -0.03
N ALA A 118 -2.61 -20.97 0.27
CA ALA A 118 -2.12 -20.38 1.51
C ALA A 118 -2.81 -20.98 2.75
N ALA A 119 -4.12 -21.24 2.69
CA ALA A 119 -4.85 -21.85 3.79
C ALA A 119 -4.36 -23.26 4.12
N ARG A 120 -3.86 -24.00 3.13
CA ARG A 120 -3.34 -25.37 3.30
C ARG A 120 -1.88 -25.40 3.73
N GLN A 121 -1.05 -24.49 3.24
CA GLN A 121 0.41 -24.59 3.36
C GLN A 121 1.02 -23.56 4.31
N ALA A 122 0.40 -22.37 4.48
CA ALA A 122 0.99 -21.32 5.28
C ALA A 122 0.85 -21.59 6.78
N SER A 123 1.94 -21.45 7.51
CA SER A 123 1.97 -21.48 8.97
C SER A 123 1.56 -20.12 9.57
N GLY A 124 1.71 -19.06 8.80
CA GLY A 124 1.37 -17.70 9.23
C GLY A 124 0.81 -16.84 8.10
N MET A 125 -0.09 -15.93 8.50
CA MET A 125 -0.72 -14.98 7.60
C MET A 125 -0.46 -13.54 8.04
N ILE A 126 -0.26 -12.65 7.07
CA ILE A 126 -0.10 -11.21 7.31
C ILE A 126 -1.19 -10.45 6.56
N PHE A 127 -1.91 -9.61 7.29
CA PHE A 127 -2.91 -8.70 6.73
C PHE A 127 -2.59 -7.25 7.07
N ASN A 128 -3.15 -6.32 6.29
CA ASN A 128 -2.97 -4.89 6.54
C ASN A 128 -3.86 -4.39 7.69
N ASN A 129 -5.03 -5.01 7.89
CA ASN A 129 -6.05 -4.58 8.86
C ASN A 129 -6.80 -5.76 9.46
N HIS A 130 -7.64 -5.45 10.44
CA HIS A 130 -8.45 -6.44 11.15
C HIS A 130 -9.57 -7.02 10.30
N GLU A 131 -10.15 -6.25 9.40
CA GLU A 131 -11.25 -6.65 8.53
C GLU A 131 -10.85 -7.83 7.65
N ASN A 132 -9.69 -7.75 7.01
CA ASN A 132 -9.13 -8.84 6.23
C ASN A 132 -8.77 -10.07 7.09
N ALA A 133 -8.23 -9.85 8.29
CA ALA A 133 -7.91 -10.94 9.21
C ALA A 133 -9.17 -11.68 9.69
N MET A 134 -10.24 -10.96 9.97
CA MET A 134 -11.53 -11.55 10.37
C MET A 134 -12.17 -12.31 9.21
N ARG A 135 -12.19 -11.74 8.00
CA ARG A 135 -12.69 -12.41 6.80
C ARG A 135 -11.93 -13.71 6.53
N TRP A 136 -10.59 -13.67 6.64
CA TRP A 136 -9.77 -14.87 6.52
C TRP A 136 -10.19 -15.96 7.51
N ARG A 137 -10.34 -15.62 8.78
CA ARG A 137 -10.77 -16.55 9.83
C ARG A 137 -12.15 -17.13 9.57
N SER A 138 -13.08 -16.32 9.09
CA SER A 138 -14.42 -16.74 8.73
C SER A 138 -14.44 -17.77 7.60
N MET A 139 -13.53 -17.61 6.62
CA MET A 139 -13.48 -18.48 5.43
C MET A 139 -12.62 -19.73 5.64
N TYR A 140 -11.48 -19.61 6.33
CA TYR A 140 -10.44 -20.63 6.39
C TYR A 140 -10.13 -21.12 7.81
N GLY A 141 -10.83 -20.61 8.82
CA GLY A 141 -10.64 -21.00 10.21
C GLY A 141 -9.43 -20.38 10.89
N HIS A 142 -8.93 -21.05 11.94
CA HIS A 142 -7.96 -20.47 12.89
C HIS A 142 -6.60 -21.21 12.90
N ALA A 143 -6.33 -22.08 11.96
CA ALA A 143 -5.11 -22.89 11.96
C ALA A 143 -3.84 -22.05 11.87
N GLN A 144 -3.84 -20.99 11.05
CA GLN A 144 -2.66 -20.15 10.87
C GLN A 144 -2.53 -19.09 11.96
N LYS A 145 -1.29 -18.78 12.34
CA LYS A 145 -0.99 -17.59 13.16
C LYS A 145 -1.15 -16.34 12.31
N ILE A 146 -1.80 -15.32 12.84
CA ILE A 146 -2.08 -14.06 12.11
C ILE A 146 -1.32 -12.90 12.74
N ALA A 147 -0.68 -12.09 11.89
CA ALA A 147 -0.16 -10.78 12.23
C ALA A 147 -0.85 -9.68 11.41
N ILE A 148 -1.16 -8.56 12.06
CA ILE A 148 -1.65 -7.36 11.39
C ILE A 148 -0.49 -6.40 11.27
N ILE A 149 -0.05 -6.17 10.02
CA ILE A 149 1.09 -5.31 9.69
C ILE A 149 0.63 -4.31 8.63
N PRO A 150 0.06 -3.17 9.05
CA PRO A 150 -0.40 -2.13 8.15
C PRO A 150 0.74 -1.53 7.32
N THR A 151 0.39 -0.73 6.34
CA THR A 151 1.37 0.06 5.58
C THR A 151 2.12 1.00 6.54
N GLY A 152 3.42 1.10 6.36
CA GLY A 152 4.27 2.01 7.11
C GLY A 152 4.45 3.35 6.40
N CYS A 153 5.00 4.33 7.12
CA CYS A 153 5.49 5.59 6.57
C CYS A 153 7.00 5.73 6.78
N ARG A 154 7.64 6.60 6.01
CA ARG A 154 9.05 6.96 6.24
C ARG A 154 9.19 7.77 7.54
N LEU A 155 10.29 7.61 8.27
CA LEU A 155 10.65 8.48 9.39
C LEU A 155 11.23 9.81 8.90
N GLU A 156 12.02 9.75 7.83
CA GLU A 156 12.64 10.91 7.23
C GLU A 156 12.01 11.21 5.88
N ILE A 157 11.70 12.47 5.62
CA ILE A 157 11.28 12.95 4.31
C ILE A 157 12.47 13.65 3.64
N PRO A 158 12.65 13.49 2.33
CA PRO A 158 13.68 14.23 1.60
C PRO A 158 13.61 15.74 1.84
N MET A 159 14.75 16.42 1.70
CA MET A 159 14.81 17.89 1.78
C MET A 159 13.92 18.51 0.72
N SER A 160 13.43 19.73 0.98
CA SER A 160 12.53 20.43 0.08
C SER A 160 13.23 20.87 -1.20
N GLY A 161 12.61 20.52 -2.33
CA GLY A 161 12.83 21.16 -3.61
C GLY A 161 11.96 22.42 -3.81
N PRO A 162 12.00 23.01 -4.99
CA PRO A 162 11.15 24.15 -5.34
C PRO A 162 9.68 23.75 -5.42
N ASN A 163 8.80 24.74 -5.32
CA ASN A 163 7.36 24.51 -5.52
C ASN A 163 7.11 23.98 -6.94
N PRO A 164 6.53 22.78 -7.09
CA PRO A 164 6.29 22.20 -8.40
C PRO A 164 5.01 22.74 -9.09
N TYR A 165 4.26 23.61 -8.41
CA TYR A 165 3.03 24.20 -8.92
C TYR A 165 3.29 25.60 -9.45
N ASP A 166 2.89 25.87 -10.67
CA ASP A 166 3.13 27.12 -11.41
C ASP A 166 2.00 28.16 -11.28
N HIS A 167 1.01 27.89 -10.43
CA HIS A 167 -0.16 28.75 -10.22
C HIS A 167 -0.40 29.08 -8.74
N LYS A 168 -1.26 30.10 -8.49
CA LYS A 168 -1.59 30.58 -7.15
C LYS A 168 -2.79 29.88 -6.48
N LEU A 169 -3.52 29.04 -7.21
CA LEU A 169 -4.66 28.34 -6.63
C LEU A 169 -4.19 27.31 -5.62
N PRO A 170 -4.95 27.09 -4.53
CA PRO A 170 -4.71 25.95 -3.64
C PRO A 170 -4.84 24.64 -4.41
N VAL A 171 -3.99 23.67 -4.06
CA VAL A 171 -3.92 22.38 -4.78
C VAL A 171 -4.52 21.26 -3.98
N MET A 172 -5.43 20.51 -4.59
CA MET A 172 -5.85 19.19 -4.16
C MET A 172 -5.08 18.13 -4.95
N LEU A 173 -4.28 17.31 -4.24
CA LEU A 173 -3.36 16.34 -4.83
C LEU A 173 -3.89 14.91 -4.70
N PHE A 174 -4.01 14.21 -5.82
CA PHE A 174 -4.26 12.76 -5.84
C PHE A 174 -2.98 12.00 -6.17
N LEU A 175 -2.55 11.10 -5.28
CA LEU A 175 -1.41 10.19 -5.48
C LEU A 175 -1.87 8.76 -5.77
N GLY A 176 -1.25 8.14 -6.76
CA GLY A 176 -1.42 6.74 -7.11
C GLY A 176 -2.27 6.51 -8.36
N SER A 177 -2.53 5.25 -8.67
CA SER A 177 -3.24 4.90 -9.90
C SER A 177 -4.72 5.28 -9.84
N LEU A 178 -5.22 5.87 -10.90
CA LEU A 178 -6.65 6.00 -11.20
C LEU A 178 -7.14 4.67 -11.75
N ALA A 179 -7.56 3.80 -10.83
CA ALA A 179 -7.77 2.37 -11.10
C ALA A 179 -9.20 2.04 -11.57
N SER A 180 -10.09 3.02 -11.73
CA SER A 180 -11.47 2.76 -12.18
C SER A 180 -12.09 3.93 -12.89
N SER A 181 -13.02 3.62 -13.79
CA SER A 181 -13.86 4.61 -14.48
C SER A 181 -14.57 5.53 -13.49
N ARG A 182 -15.08 4.96 -12.40
CA ARG A 182 -15.72 5.73 -11.32
C ARG A 182 -14.82 6.84 -10.75
N MET A 183 -13.55 6.51 -10.46
CA MET A 183 -12.61 7.51 -9.93
C MET A 183 -12.39 8.65 -10.91
N ILE A 184 -12.32 8.35 -12.20
CA ILE A 184 -12.11 9.36 -13.24
C ILE A 184 -13.34 10.26 -13.39
N TYR A 185 -14.54 9.69 -13.42
CA TYR A 185 -15.78 10.47 -13.43
C TYR A 185 -15.89 11.37 -12.22
N LEU A 186 -15.64 10.83 -11.02
CA LEU A 186 -15.70 11.59 -9.78
C LEU A 186 -14.72 12.77 -9.76
N ILE A 187 -13.46 12.55 -10.17
CA ILE A 187 -12.46 13.62 -10.19
C ILE A 187 -12.78 14.66 -11.28
N ASN A 188 -13.24 14.23 -12.47
CA ASN A 188 -13.60 15.14 -13.54
C ASN A 188 -14.77 16.05 -13.15
N GLU A 189 -15.85 15.49 -12.61
CA GLU A 189 -16.99 16.26 -12.12
C GLU A 189 -16.57 17.21 -10.98
N THR A 190 -15.73 16.74 -10.08
CA THR A 190 -15.20 17.58 -8.99
C THR A 190 -14.36 18.74 -9.52
N ALA A 191 -13.59 18.53 -10.58
CA ALA A 191 -12.77 19.59 -11.19
C ALA A 191 -13.64 20.72 -11.77
N GLU A 192 -14.77 20.38 -12.38
CA GLU A 192 -15.74 21.37 -12.86
C GLU A 192 -16.36 22.17 -11.73
N LEU A 193 -16.73 21.51 -10.62
CA LEU A 193 -17.32 22.17 -9.45
C LEU A 193 -16.32 23.08 -8.71
N LEU A 194 -15.03 22.80 -8.79
CA LEU A 194 -13.95 23.55 -8.13
C LEU A 194 -13.23 24.53 -9.05
N GLN A 195 -13.63 24.66 -10.30
CA GLN A 195 -12.97 25.50 -11.30
C GLN A 195 -12.75 26.94 -10.77
N GLY A 196 -11.51 27.42 -10.91
CA GLY A 196 -11.09 28.75 -10.44
C GLY A 196 -10.97 28.91 -8.93
N LYS A 197 -11.21 27.86 -8.13
CA LYS A 197 -11.12 27.88 -6.66
C LYS A 197 -10.01 26.97 -6.12
N ILE A 198 -9.97 25.74 -6.57
CA ILE A 198 -8.98 24.73 -6.18
C ILE A 198 -8.52 24.01 -7.46
N ALA A 199 -7.22 23.93 -7.67
CA ALA A 199 -6.64 23.14 -8.76
C ALA A 199 -6.51 21.67 -8.35
N ILE A 200 -6.86 20.75 -9.24
CA ILE A 200 -6.69 19.32 -9.02
C ILE A 200 -5.46 18.84 -9.79
N HIS A 201 -4.54 18.20 -9.07
CA HIS A 201 -3.34 17.60 -9.65
C HIS A 201 -3.32 16.10 -9.36
N THR A 202 -2.89 15.30 -10.35
CA THR A 202 -2.74 13.85 -10.21
C THR A 202 -1.30 13.42 -10.44
N ILE A 203 -0.82 12.45 -9.66
CA ILE A 203 0.48 11.79 -9.84
C ILE A 203 0.23 10.28 -9.79
N GLY A 204 0.49 9.59 -10.90
CA GLY A 204 0.33 8.16 -11.04
C GLY A 204 -0.19 7.78 -12.41
N GLN A 205 -0.51 6.51 -12.60
CA GLN A 205 -1.02 6.01 -13.87
C GLN A 205 -2.53 6.12 -13.96
N ASN A 206 -3.03 6.55 -15.12
CA ASN A 206 -4.42 6.33 -15.50
C ASN A 206 -4.58 4.89 -16.02
N LYS A 207 -5.16 4.02 -15.19
CA LYS A 207 -5.36 2.60 -15.47
C LYS A 207 -6.81 2.28 -15.89
N SER A 208 -7.60 3.26 -16.28
CA SER A 208 -8.99 3.03 -16.69
C SER A 208 -9.12 1.99 -17.81
N ARG A 209 -8.17 1.93 -18.73
CA ARG A 209 -8.11 0.93 -19.79
C ARG A 209 -7.95 -0.51 -19.30
N LEU A 210 -7.34 -0.72 -18.13
CA LEU A 210 -7.13 -2.08 -17.57
C LEU A 210 -8.38 -2.64 -16.88
N TYR A 211 -9.32 -1.75 -16.52
CA TYR A 211 -10.51 -2.09 -15.75
C TYR A 211 -11.82 -1.70 -16.46
N GLY A 212 -11.74 -1.40 -17.75
CA GLY A 212 -12.88 -1.07 -18.61
C GLY A 212 -12.49 -1.14 -20.08
N ASP A 213 -13.46 -1.23 -20.94
CA ASP A 213 -13.27 -1.38 -22.40
C ASP A 213 -12.74 -0.12 -23.08
N ARG A 214 -12.70 0.99 -22.37
CA ARG A 214 -12.32 2.32 -22.85
C ARG A 214 -11.32 3.02 -21.97
N PHE A 215 -10.34 3.68 -22.60
CA PHE A 215 -9.56 4.72 -21.94
C PHE A 215 -10.46 5.93 -21.67
N LEU A 216 -10.51 6.37 -20.41
CA LEU A 216 -11.21 7.57 -19.98
C LEU A 216 -10.18 8.67 -19.71
N PRO A 217 -10.23 9.80 -20.45
CA PRO A 217 -9.33 10.91 -20.21
C PRO A 217 -9.71 11.66 -18.94
N LEU A 218 -8.73 12.31 -18.35
CA LEU A 218 -8.97 13.35 -17.36
C LEU A 218 -9.48 14.63 -18.02
N SER A 219 -10.29 15.39 -17.29
CA SER A 219 -10.73 16.73 -17.71
C SER A 219 -9.52 17.65 -17.95
N PRO A 220 -9.57 18.54 -18.96
CA PRO A 220 -8.55 19.57 -19.17
C PRO A 220 -8.32 20.50 -17.96
N LEU A 221 -9.26 20.52 -17.00
CA LEU A 221 -9.13 21.26 -15.74
C LEU A 221 -8.22 20.58 -14.72
N ILE A 222 -7.75 19.36 -15.00
CA ILE A 222 -6.88 18.57 -14.12
C ILE A 222 -5.48 18.53 -14.71
N THR A 223 -4.48 18.85 -13.90
CA THR A 223 -3.08 18.70 -14.29
C THR A 223 -2.61 17.30 -13.94
N ASP A 224 -2.35 16.47 -14.95
CA ASP A 224 -1.78 15.14 -14.77
C ASP A 224 -0.26 15.16 -14.95
N HIS A 225 0.46 14.79 -13.89
CA HIS A 225 1.92 14.75 -13.89
C HIS A 225 2.49 13.37 -14.29
N GLY A 226 1.62 12.37 -14.54
CA GLY A 226 2.06 11.01 -14.77
C GLY A 226 2.77 10.40 -13.56
N GLU A 227 3.56 9.35 -13.77
CA GLU A 227 4.36 8.74 -12.70
C GLU A 227 5.58 9.61 -12.35
N LYS A 228 5.86 9.71 -11.05
CA LYS A 228 7.04 10.41 -10.52
C LYS A 228 7.81 9.52 -9.56
N PRO A 229 9.15 9.66 -9.50
CA PRO A 229 9.95 9.05 -8.45
C PRO A 229 9.49 9.50 -7.05
N GLU A 230 9.67 8.62 -6.05
CA GLU A 230 9.20 8.91 -4.68
C GLU A 230 9.83 10.17 -4.09
N GLU A 231 11.10 10.43 -4.36
CA GLU A 231 11.82 11.60 -3.85
C GLU A 231 11.13 12.91 -4.26
N ILE A 232 10.64 12.98 -5.50
CA ILE A 232 9.99 14.16 -6.07
C ILE A 232 8.56 14.34 -5.52
N ILE A 233 7.86 13.23 -5.19
CA ILE A 233 6.49 13.28 -4.67
C ILE A 233 6.39 14.13 -3.39
N TRP A 234 7.45 14.17 -2.58
CA TRP A 234 7.45 14.93 -1.33
C TRP A 234 7.35 16.43 -1.52
N ASP A 235 7.86 16.97 -2.62
CA ASP A 235 7.69 18.39 -2.95
C ASP A 235 6.22 18.68 -3.31
N TYR A 236 5.59 17.83 -4.10
CA TYR A 236 4.15 17.96 -4.40
C TYR A 236 3.31 17.91 -3.12
N ILE A 237 3.60 17.00 -2.19
CA ILE A 237 2.88 16.91 -0.91
C ILE A 237 3.07 18.17 -0.08
N ARG A 238 4.28 18.70 -0.02
CA ARG A 238 4.62 19.87 0.81
C ARG A 238 3.89 21.14 0.40
N TYR A 239 3.72 21.32 -0.90
CA TYR A 239 3.10 22.53 -1.45
C TYR A 239 1.61 22.35 -1.76
N ALA A 240 1.06 21.14 -1.66
CA ALA A 240 -0.37 20.91 -1.75
C ALA A 240 -1.11 21.40 -0.48
N ARG A 241 -2.42 21.63 -0.62
CA ARG A 241 -3.31 22.00 0.48
C ARG A 241 -4.14 20.84 0.99
N ILE A 242 -4.52 19.94 0.10
CA ILE A 242 -5.39 18.81 0.39
C ILE A 242 -4.87 17.56 -0.33
N GLY A 243 -4.73 16.45 0.39
CA GLY A 243 -4.50 15.13 -0.19
C GLY A 243 -5.84 14.43 -0.44
N LEU A 244 -6.06 13.92 -1.64
CA LEU A 244 -7.30 13.22 -1.99
C LEU A 244 -7.09 11.70 -1.92
N ALA A 245 -7.96 11.00 -1.18
CA ALA A 245 -7.96 9.55 -1.06
C ALA A 245 -9.29 8.97 -1.52
N LEU A 246 -9.28 8.23 -2.64
CA LEU A 246 -10.42 7.58 -3.25
C LEU A 246 -10.27 6.06 -3.20
N ALA A 247 -11.35 5.36 -2.89
CA ALA A 247 -11.44 3.91 -3.05
C ALA A 247 -11.62 3.54 -4.53
N ALA A 248 -11.10 2.40 -4.95
CA ALA A 248 -11.25 1.94 -6.32
C ALA A 248 -12.70 1.50 -6.65
N GLY A 249 -13.49 1.13 -5.65
CA GLY A 249 -14.90 0.75 -5.78
C GLY A 249 -15.50 0.37 -4.42
N PRO A 250 -16.82 0.16 -4.34
CA PRO A 250 -17.52 -0.15 -3.09
C PRO A 250 -17.06 -1.47 -2.46
N ASP A 251 -16.58 -2.38 -3.29
CA ASP A 251 -16.19 -3.73 -2.87
C ASP A 251 -14.74 -3.81 -2.39
N ILE A 252 -14.00 -2.69 -2.41
CA ILE A 252 -12.58 -2.62 -2.04
C ILE A 252 -12.36 -1.80 -0.77
N PHE A 253 -13.38 -1.59 0.02
CA PHE A 253 -13.31 -0.84 1.29
C PHE A 253 -12.54 -1.53 2.41
N ASP A 254 -12.19 -2.78 2.24
CA ASP A 254 -11.39 -3.56 3.18
C ASP A 254 -9.88 -3.32 3.03
N ASN A 255 -9.47 -2.50 2.10
CA ASN A 255 -8.06 -2.25 1.80
C ASN A 255 -7.58 -0.89 2.30
N ASP A 256 -6.48 -0.92 3.08
CA ASP A 256 -5.78 0.30 3.48
C ASP A 256 -5.14 1.00 2.27
N LEU A 257 -5.35 2.30 2.18
CA LEU A 257 -4.72 3.12 1.16
C LEU A 257 -3.37 3.67 1.65
N SER A 258 -2.29 3.27 0.99
CA SER A 258 -0.92 3.71 1.34
C SER A 258 -0.73 5.22 1.24
N LYS A 259 -1.42 5.89 0.32
CA LYS A 259 -1.37 7.33 0.13
C LYS A 259 -1.77 8.12 1.39
N ILE A 260 -2.68 7.60 2.20
CA ILE A 260 -3.07 8.20 3.49
C ILE A 260 -1.84 8.31 4.41
N MET A 261 -1.04 7.25 4.53
CA MET A 261 0.17 7.28 5.34
C MET A 261 1.24 8.25 4.79
N THR A 262 1.31 8.36 3.47
CA THR A 262 2.21 9.30 2.80
C THR A 262 1.78 10.76 3.05
N TYR A 263 0.50 11.07 2.88
CA TYR A 263 -0.04 12.41 3.17
C TYR A 263 0.13 12.79 4.65
N LEU A 264 -0.26 11.88 5.56
CA LEU A 264 -0.10 12.11 6.99
C LEU A 264 1.34 12.38 7.36
N ARG A 265 2.29 11.61 6.81
CA ARG A 265 3.71 11.82 7.07
C ARG A 265 4.20 13.17 6.58
N GLY A 266 3.67 13.67 5.47
CA GLY A 266 3.94 15.02 4.94
C GLY A 266 3.20 16.14 5.67
N GLY A 267 2.34 15.81 6.65
CA GLY A 267 1.50 16.80 7.34
C GLY A 267 0.38 17.36 6.46
N LEU A 268 0.05 16.71 5.35
CA LEU A 268 -0.97 17.16 4.41
C LEU A 268 -2.36 16.73 4.91
N PRO A 269 -3.30 17.66 5.12
CA PRO A 269 -4.69 17.35 5.43
C PRO A 269 -5.34 16.53 4.32
N ILE A 270 -6.20 15.57 4.68
CA ILE A 270 -6.70 14.56 3.75
C ILE A 270 -8.21 14.64 3.63
N LEU A 271 -8.69 14.60 2.40
CA LEU A 271 -10.09 14.38 2.09
C LEU A 271 -10.26 12.94 1.62
N CYS A 272 -10.93 12.14 2.44
CA CYS A 272 -11.10 10.70 2.24
C CYS A 272 -12.51 10.36 1.85
N GLU A 273 -12.66 9.46 0.90
CA GLU A 273 -13.94 8.78 0.71
C GLU A 273 -14.32 7.96 1.95
N GLU A 274 -15.58 7.93 2.32
CA GLU A 274 -16.08 7.12 3.45
C GLU A 274 -15.68 5.64 3.33
N ARG A 275 -15.62 4.94 4.47
CA ARG A 275 -15.34 3.51 4.60
C ARG A 275 -13.91 3.06 4.29
N ILE A 276 -12.98 3.96 3.95
CA ILE A 276 -11.57 3.59 3.82
C ILE A 276 -11.01 3.24 5.22
N PRO A 277 -10.53 2.01 5.48
CA PRO A 277 -10.23 1.56 6.85
C PRO A 277 -9.22 2.43 7.58
N ASN A 278 -8.13 2.80 6.93
CA ASN A 278 -7.07 3.61 7.56
C ASN A 278 -7.34 5.13 7.55
N ALA A 279 -8.49 5.58 7.05
CA ALA A 279 -8.93 6.96 7.22
C ALA A 279 -9.19 7.31 8.70
N LYS A 280 -9.57 6.33 9.53
CA LYS A 280 -9.78 6.53 10.98
C LYS A 280 -8.55 7.12 11.67
N GLN A 281 -7.35 6.72 11.28
CA GLN A 281 -6.11 7.25 11.87
C GLN A 281 -5.92 8.73 11.56
N ALA A 282 -6.23 9.15 10.34
CA ALA A 282 -6.16 10.55 9.93
C ALA A 282 -7.24 11.41 10.63
N LEU A 283 -8.44 10.87 10.80
CA LEU A 283 -9.52 11.50 11.55
C LEU A 283 -9.14 11.72 13.03
N GLN A 284 -8.53 10.72 13.67
CA GLN A 284 -8.07 10.82 15.07
C GLN A 284 -6.98 11.88 15.26
N LEU A 285 -6.18 12.17 14.24
CA LEU A 285 -5.20 13.24 14.25
C LEU A 285 -5.80 14.63 13.94
N GLY A 286 -7.10 14.70 13.63
CA GLY A 286 -7.72 15.93 13.16
C GLY A 286 -7.26 16.39 11.78
N LEU A 287 -6.60 15.50 11.02
CA LEU A 287 -6.01 15.79 9.69
C LEU A 287 -6.84 15.27 8.53
N ALA A 288 -8.03 14.77 8.78
CA ALA A 288 -8.89 14.29 7.70
C ALA A 288 -10.33 14.76 7.86
N ARG A 289 -11.00 14.81 6.72
CA ARG A 289 -12.46 14.84 6.60
C ARG A 289 -12.88 13.71 5.67
N THR A 290 -14.11 13.27 5.83
CA THR A 290 -14.72 12.31 4.91
C THR A 290 -15.76 12.98 4.04
N PHE A 291 -16.00 12.38 2.88
CA PHE A 291 -17.11 12.70 2.01
C PHE A 291 -17.80 11.41 1.55
N SER A 292 -19.05 11.53 1.17
CA SER A 292 -19.90 10.40 0.78
C SER A 292 -19.39 9.70 -0.46
N PHE A 293 -19.47 8.38 -0.47
CA PHE A 293 -18.96 7.55 -1.56
C PHE A 293 -19.55 7.94 -2.92
N GLY A 294 -18.68 8.33 -3.84
CA GLY A 294 -19.05 8.69 -5.23
C GLY A 294 -19.73 10.03 -5.41
N ASP A 295 -19.84 10.85 -4.37
CA ASP A 295 -20.51 12.16 -4.43
C ASP A 295 -19.51 13.30 -4.69
N ALA A 296 -19.45 13.76 -5.94
CA ALA A 296 -18.58 14.87 -6.37
C ALA A 296 -18.96 16.21 -5.71
N ARG A 297 -20.25 16.44 -5.43
CA ARG A 297 -20.70 17.67 -4.79
C ARG A 297 -20.30 17.73 -3.33
N ASP A 298 -20.42 16.60 -2.63
CA ASP A 298 -19.95 16.49 -1.26
C ASP A 298 -18.43 16.57 -1.17
N LEU A 299 -17.71 15.96 -2.10
CA LEU A 299 -16.25 16.11 -2.25
C LEU A 299 -15.86 17.58 -2.44
N ALA A 300 -16.47 18.28 -3.41
CA ALA A 300 -16.16 19.68 -3.69
C ALA A 300 -16.48 20.60 -2.50
N ARG A 301 -17.64 20.41 -1.85
CA ARG A 301 -18.03 21.16 -0.66
C ARG A 301 -17.01 21.00 0.47
N ASN A 302 -16.62 19.76 0.78
CA ASN A 302 -15.63 19.49 1.83
C ASN A 302 -14.22 20.00 1.44
N ALA A 303 -13.85 19.99 0.18
CA ALA A 303 -12.58 20.58 -0.29
C ALA A 303 -12.53 22.09 -0.01
N LEU A 304 -13.58 22.82 -0.35
CA LEU A 304 -13.69 24.27 -0.08
C LEU A 304 -13.68 24.57 1.43
N MET A 305 -14.35 23.75 2.23
CA MET A 305 -14.32 23.90 3.70
C MET A 305 -12.92 23.65 4.27
N MET A 306 -12.18 22.65 3.77
CA MET A 306 -10.81 22.37 4.22
C MET A 306 -9.83 23.45 3.80
N GLU A 307 -9.99 24.01 2.61
CA GLU A 307 -9.16 25.11 2.13
C GLU A 307 -9.31 26.35 3.02
N SER A 308 -10.54 26.69 3.42
CA SER A 308 -10.81 27.85 4.29
C SER A 308 -10.28 27.68 5.73
N LEU A 309 -10.04 26.46 6.19
CA LEU A 309 -9.46 26.16 7.50
C LEU A 309 -7.92 26.30 7.47
N THR A 310 -7.44 27.47 7.05
CA THR A 310 -6.01 27.78 7.06
C THR A 310 -5.47 27.73 8.49
N GLY A 311 -4.49 26.83 8.73
CA GLY A 311 -3.78 26.79 10.01
C GLY A 311 -4.25 25.71 10.97
N MET A 312 -4.68 24.54 10.50
CA MET A 312 -4.80 23.34 11.35
C MET A 312 -3.48 23.13 12.07
N LYS A 313 -3.43 23.50 13.36
CA LYS A 313 -2.27 23.22 14.20
C LYS A 313 -2.33 21.74 14.60
N ILE A 314 -1.43 20.98 14.03
CA ILE A 314 -1.20 19.61 14.46
C ILE A 314 -0.44 19.68 15.79
N ASP A 315 -0.94 18.95 16.80
CA ASP A 315 -0.13 18.69 17.99
C ASP A 315 1.15 17.97 17.56
N SER A 316 2.29 18.65 17.67
CA SER A 316 3.57 18.11 17.21
C SER A 316 3.98 16.83 17.93
N GLY A 317 3.63 16.69 19.21
CA GLY A 317 3.89 15.49 19.98
C GLY A 317 3.00 14.31 19.56
N LEU A 318 1.72 14.56 19.29
CA LEU A 318 0.81 13.55 18.77
C LEU A 318 1.24 13.07 17.38
N PHE A 319 1.60 14.01 16.50
CA PHE A 319 2.09 13.71 15.16
C PHE A 319 3.38 12.90 15.16
N GLN A 320 4.36 13.30 16.01
CA GLN A 320 5.62 12.55 16.13
C GLN A 320 5.39 11.13 16.66
N ARG A 321 4.54 10.97 17.67
CA ARG A 321 4.14 9.63 18.16
C ARG A 321 3.49 8.81 17.06
N PHE A 322 2.59 9.40 16.28
CA PHE A 322 1.96 8.72 15.14
C PHE A 322 3.01 8.24 14.12
N CYS A 323 3.93 9.11 13.69
CA CYS A 323 4.97 8.76 12.73
C CYS A 323 5.86 7.61 13.24
N ASN A 324 6.29 7.67 14.50
CA ASN A 324 7.12 6.63 15.11
C ASN A 324 6.38 5.28 15.18
N GLN A 325 5.12 5.27 15.62
CA GLN A 325 4.30 4.07 15.74
C GLN A 325 3.95 3.45 14.39
N ASN A 326 3.89 4.25 13.33
CA ASN A 326 3.51 3.80 11.99
C ASN A 326 4.69 3.75 11.00
N SER A 327 5.93 3.91 11.47
CA SER A 327 7.11 3.85 10.62
C SER A 327 7.36 2.46 10.04
N TRP A 328 8.04 2.41 8.89
CA TRP A 328 8.53 1.14 8.33
C TRP A 328 9.48 0.41 9.30
N HIS A 329 10.23 1.14 10.10
CA HIS A 329 11.06 0.54 11.15
C HIS A 329 10.19 -0.25 12.14
N ARG A 330 9.13 0.37 12.66
CA ARG A 330 8.19 -0.31 13.57
C ARG A 330 7.49 -1.50 12.93
N ARG A 331 7.15 -1.42 11.62
CA ARG A 331 6.59 -2.56 10.87
C ARG A 331 7.59 -3.70 10.76
N SER A 332 8.86 -3.40 10.55
CA SER A 332 9.93 -4.41 10.52
C SER A 332 10.12 -5.11 11.87
N GLU A 333 10.05 -4.38 12.98
CA GLU A 333 10.09 -4.98 14.32
C GLU A 333 8.92 -5.93 14.57
N LEU A 334 7.68 -5.53 14.20
CA LEU A 334 6.51 -6.39 14.34
C LEU A 334 6.66 -7.67 13.50
N LEU A 335 7.14 -7.52 12.27
CA LEU A 335 7.38 -8.62 11.36
C LEU A 335 8.46 -9.57 11.91
N TYR A 336 9.57 -9.02 12.41
CA TYR A 336 10.66 -9.77 13.01
C TYR A 336 10.21 -10.61 14.21
N ARG A 337 9.44 -10.01 15.12
CA ARG A 337 8.86 -10.72 16.29
C ARG A 337 7.91 -11.82 15.87
N PHE A 338 7.09 -11.57 14.85
CA PHE A 338 6.17 -12.57 14.32
C PHE A 338 6.93 -13.76 13.73
N PHE A 339 7.97 -13.52 12.94
CA PHE A 339 8.80 -14.57 12.37
C PHE A 339 9.52 -15.39 13.42
N LYS A 340 10.16 -14.75 14.41
CA LYS A 340 10.81 -15.45 15.55
C LYS A 340 9.83 -16.38 16.27
N ARG A 341 8.61 -15.91 16.51
CA ARG A 341 7.58 -16.73 17.15
C ARG A 341 7.20 -17.95 16.33
N LEU A 342 7.06 -17.82 15.00
CA LEU A 342 6.72 -18.94 14.14
C LEU A 342 7.83 -20.00 14.10
N ILE A 343 9.09 -19.57 13.95
CA ILE A 343 10.25 -20.46 13.94
C ILE A 343 10.34 -21.22 15.27
N SER A 344 10.24 -20.54 16.40
CA SER A 344 10.26 -21.18 17.74
C SER A 344 9.10 -22.17 17.96
N LEU A 345 7.96 -21.98 17.32
CA LEU A 345 6.84 -22.93 17.41
C LEU A 345 7.11 -24.18 16.59
N GLN A 346 7.75 -24.06 15.44
CA GLN A 346 8.15 -25.20 14.62
C GLN A 346 9.18 -26.07 15.33
N GLU A 347 10.22 -25.47 15.92
CA GLU A 347 11.29 -26.17 16.69
C GLU A 347 10.75 -26.95 17.89
N LYS A 348 9.65 -26.52 18.49
CA LYS A 348 9.00 -27.19 19.64
C LYS A 348 8.01 -28.28 19.22
N GLY A 349 7.57 -28.30 17.98
CA GLY A 349 6.62 -29.28 17.45
C GLY A 349 7.28 -30.38 16.61
N SER A 350 8.58 -30.23 16.29
CA SER A 350 9.45 -31.23 15.68
C SER A 350 10.11 -32.10 16.77
#